data_33cc9ffc8f1b6574d3a7e1b5c69e5356
#
_entry.id   33cc9ffc8f1b6574d3a7e1b5c69e5356
#
_cell.length_a   1.000
_cell.length_b   1.000
_cell.length_c   1.000
_cell.angle_alpha   90.00
_cell.angle_beta   90.00
_cell.angle_gamma   90.00
#
_symmetry.space_group_name_H-M   'P 1'
#
loop_
_entity.id
_entity.type
_entity.pdbx_description
1 polymer ?
#
loop_
_entity_poly.entity_id
_entity_poly.type
_entity_poly.pdbx_seq_one_letter_code
_entity_poly.pdbx_strand_id
1 'polypeptide(L)'
;MGEAAARRARGSRVLELLARAGYAVSGLLHLVVGVLAVQVATGSASSGEASQTGALATIGQSPGGAVILWFAVVAFAALGLWQLTVALSGSVETSDRLKAAGKALLYVALGLLAVQVVTGSSGGGGQEEGFTARLMQTPGGTLLVGAVGVGIVAGGVYHVVKGWKKKFLEDLQGGTGGHVGRAVVTLGRVGYVAKGVALGVLGALFVVAAVQHDPQQAGGLDSAFATLAGQPFGAVLLVAVGLGFAAYGLYSFARARYARM
;
A
#
# COMPACT_ATOMS: atom_id res chain seq x y z
N MET A 1 29.73 15.56 -1.13
CA MET A 1 28.82 16.08 -0.08
C MET A 1 27.58 15.21 0.16
N GLY A 2 27.00 14.55 -0.85
CA GLY A 2 25.78 13.76 -0.72
C GLY A 2 25.88 12.50 0.17
N GLU A 3 27.00 11.77 0.13
CA GLU A 3 27.15 10.53 0.91
C GLU A 3 27.23 10.74 2.43
N ALA A 4 27.90 11.82 2.86
CA ALA A 4 27.98 12.17 4.29
C ALA A 4 26.62 12.61 4.83
N ALA A 5 25.82 13.33 4.03
CA ALA A 5 24.45 13.71 4.39
C ALA A 5 23.52 12.49 4.43
N ALA A 6 23.63 11.57 3.46
CA ALA A 6 22.87 10.32 3.45
C ALA A 6 23.23 9.39 4.63
N ARG A 7 24.51 9.32 5.02
CA ARG A 7 24.94 8.55 6.22
C ARG A 7 24.45 9.20 7.52
N ARG A 8 24.48 10.54 7.62
CA ARG A 8 23.93 11.25 8.80
C ARG A 8 22.41 11.11 8.90
N ALA A 9 21.71 11.13 7.75
CA ALA A 9 20.28 10.91 7.72
C ALA A 9 19.91 9.49 8.18
N ARG A 10 20.67 8.46 7.77
CA ARG A 10 20.47 7.07 8.24
C ARG A 10 20.73 6.88 9.74
N GLY A 11 21.58 7.70 10.37
CA GLY A 11 21.85 7.68 11.81
C GLY A 11 20.95 8.60 12.64
N SER A 12 19.99 9.28 12.02
CA SER A 12 19.10 10.19 12.74
C SER A 12 17.98 9.44 13.45
N ARG A 13 17.97 9.47 14.78
CA ARG A 13 16.87 8.90 15.61
C ARG A 13 15.49 9.44 15.22
N VAL A 14 15.42 10.69 14.79
CA VAL A 14 14.15 11.31 14.36
C VAL A 14 13.62 10.64 13.09
N LEU A 15 14.47 10.42 12.08
CA LEU A 15 14.05 9.74 10.84
C LEU A 15 13.69 8.28 11.10
N GLU A 16 14.40 7.59 11.99
CA GLU A 16 14.03 6.24 12.40
C GLU A 16 12.65 6.21 13.07
N LEU A 17 12.38 7.11 14.01
CA LEU A 17 11.08 7.21 14.68
C LEU A 17 9.97 7.54 13.68
N LEU A 18 10.17 8.47 12.77
CA LEU A 18 9.20 8.82 11.74
C LEU A 18 8.92 7.65 10.78
N ALA A 19 9.96 6.92 10.38
CA ALA A 19 9.80 5.72 9.54
C ALA A 19 9.05 4.61 10.29
N ARG A 20 9.32 4.38 11.58
CA ARG A 20 8.57 3.45 12.44
C ARG A 20 7.11 3.85 12.56
N ALA A 21 6.84 5.14 12.79
CA ALA A 21 5.51 5.70 12.81
C ALA A 21 4.77 5.48 11.48
N GLY A 22 5.44 5.69 10.35
CA GLY A 22 4.89 5.42 9.02
C GLY A 22 4.50 3.94 8.82
N TYR A 23 5.29 3.00 9.32
CA TYR A 23 4.91 1.57 9.30
C TYR A 23 3.68 1.30 10.17
N ALA A 24 3.56 1.95 11.32
CA ALA A 24 2.39 1.82 12.19
C ALA A 24 1.13 2.37 11.51
N VAL A 25 1.20 3.56 10.91
CA VAL A 25 0.09 4.14 10.12
C VAL A 25 -0.28 3.26 8.93
N SER A 26 0.71 2.78 8.17
CA SER A 26 0.47 1.81 7.09
C SER A 26 -0.19 0.53 7.62
N GLY A 27 0.20 0.07 8.81
CA GLY A 27 -0.42 -1.06 9.48
C GLY A 27 -1.90 -0.81 9.79
N LEU A 28 -2.22 0.34 10.34
CA LEU A 28 -3.59 0.75 10.63
C LEU A 28 -4.44 0.80 9.36
N LEU A 29 -3.94 1.43 8.30
CA LEU A 29 -4.65 1.48 7.01
C LEU A 29 -4.97 0.08 6.47
N HIS A 30 -4.01 -0.84 6.50
CA HIS A 30 -4.25 -2.19 6.03
C HIS A 30 -5.23 -2.97 6.91
N LEU A 31 -5.25 -2.72 8.22
CA LEU A 31 -6.28 -3.27 9.11
C LEU A 31 -7.66 -2.77 8.73
N VAL A 32 -7.82 -1.46 8.54
CA VAL A 32 -9.11 -0.86 8.18
C VAL A 32 -9.58 -1.37 6.82
N VAL A 33 -8.71 -1.37 5.81
CA VAL A 33 -9.02 -1.95 4.48
C VAL A 33 -9.42 -3.41 4.60
N GLY A 34 -8.72 -4.20 5.44
CA GLY A 34 -9.06 -5.60 5.68
C GLY A 34 -10.45 -5.77 6.29
N VAL A 35 -10.80 -4.96 7.29
CA VAL A 35 -12.14 -4.97 7.91
C VAL A 35 -13.21 -4.57 6.89
N LEU A 36 -12.99 -3.49 6.14
CA LEU A 36 -13.92 -3.04 5.10
C LEU A 36 -14.13 -4.10 4.01
N ALA A 37 -13.05 -4.78 3.58
CA ALA A 37 -13.17 -5.88 2.62
C ALA A 37 -14.05 -7.04 3.15
N VAL A 38 -13.95 -7.38 4.44
CA VAL A 38 -14.84 -8.36 5.08
C VAL A 38 -16.28 -7.84 5.15
N GLN A 39 -16.49 -6.57 5.46
CA GLN A 39 -17.82 -5.95 5.49
C GLN A 39 -18.47 -5.93 4.09
N VAL A 40 -17.70 -5.65 3.04
CA VAL A 40 -18.18 -5.77 1.66
C VAL A 40 -18.59 -7.21 1.33
N ALA A 41 -17.77 -8.20 1.74
CA ALA A 41 -18.08 -9.62 1.52
C ALA A 41 -19.37 -10.08 2.21
N THR A 42 -19.72 -9.46 3.34
CA THR A 42 -20.95 -9.75 4.11
C THR A 42 -22.13 -8.86 3.72
N GLY A 43 -21.96 -7.94 2.74
CA GLY A 43 -23.00 -7.00 2.33
C GLY A 43 -23.23 -5.85 3.32
N SER A 44 -22.32 -5.65 4.29
CA SER A 44 -22.45 -4.62 5.34
C SER A 44 -21.81 -3.27 4.94
N ALA A 45 -21.05 -3.23 3.84
CA ALA A 45 -20.42 -2.02 3.29
C ALA A 45 -20.38 -2.07 1.76
N SER A 46 -20.22 -0.91 1.11
CA SER A 46 -20.03 -0.82 -0.33
C SER A 46 -18.58 -1.16 -0.71
N SER A 47 -18.37 -1.68 -1.93
CA SER A 47 -17.01 -1.98 -2.43
C SER A 47 -16.11 -0.74 -2.50
N GLY A 48 -16.67 0.44 -2.80
CA GLY A 48 -15.94 1.72 -2.86
C GLY A 48 -15.31 2.15 -1.53
N GLU A 49 -15.78 1.60 -0.40
CA GLU A 49 -15.21 1.87 0.92
C GLU A 49 -13.95 1.03 1.22
N ALA A 50 -13.81 -0.13 0.58
CA ALA A 50 -12.70 -1.05 0.82
C ALA A 50 -11.43 -0.66 0.05
N SER A 51 -11.07 0.60 0.11
CA SER A 51 -9.88 1.18 -0.50
C SER A 51 -9.00 1.89 0.53
N GLN A 52 -7.83 2.35 0.13
CA GLN A 52 -7.00 3.20 0.99
C GLN A 52 -7.66 4.55 1.26
N THR A 53 -8.35 5.09 0.28
CA THR A 53 -9.11 6.34 0.42
C THR A 53 -10.29 6.16 1.37
N GLY A 54 -11.06 5.07 1.24
CA GLY A 54 -12.13 4.72 2.15
C GLY A 54 -11.65 4.46 3.58
N ALA A 55 -10.51 3.78 3.74
CA ALA A 55 -9.89 3.57 5.05
C ALA A 55 -9.48 4.90 5.70
N LEU A 56 -8.89 5.83 4.95
CA LEU A 56 -8.57 7.17 5.45
C LEU A 56 -9.84 7.95 5.82
N ALA A 57 -10.89 7.87 5.00
CA ALA A 57 -12.17 8.51 5.28
C ALA A 57 -12.82 7.95 6.57
N THR A 58 -12.81 6.63 6.74
CA THR A 58 -13.31 5.96 7.95
C THR A 58 -12.53 6.41 9.20
N ILE A 59 -11.21 6.51 9.11
CA ILE A 59 -10.36 7.04 10.19
C ILE A 59 -10.74 8.50 10.46
N GLY A 60 -10.90 9.32 9.41
CA GLY A 60 -11.24 10.73 9.53
C GLY A 60 -12.55 10.99 10.26
N GLN A 61 -13.54 10.14 10.09
CA GLN A 61 -14.85 10.21 10.75
C GLN A 61 -14.84 9.70 12.20
N SER A 62 -13.78 9.04 12.63
CA SER A 62 -13.66 8.53 14.01
C SER A 62 -13.30 9.66 15.00
N PRO A 63 -13.68 9.52 16.29
CA PRO A 63 -13.24 10.45 17.33
C PRO A 63 -11.70 10.56 17.35
N GLY A 64 -11.17 11.77 17.19
CA GLY A 64 -9.71 11.98 17.09
C GLY A 64 -9.08 11.65 15.73
N GLY A 65 -9.89 11.26 14.74
CA GLY A 65 -9.43 10.87 13.41
C GLY A 65 -8.59 11.94 12.72
N ALA A 66 -8.98 13.22 12.85
CA ALA A 66 -8.19 14.33 12.30
C ALA A 66 -6.74 14.35 12.81
N VAL A 67 -6.52 14.07 14.10
CA VAL A 67 -5.16 14.00 14.68
C VAL A 67 -4.39 12.83 14.07
N ILE A 68 -5.04 11.68 13.93
CA ILE A 68 -4.44 10.49 13.31
C ILE A 68 -4.07 10.78 11.85
N LEU A 69 -4.95 11.47 11.10
CA LEU A 69 -4.70 11.82 9.69
C LEU A 69 -3.55 12.82 9.55
N TRP A 70 -3.47 13.86 10.39
CA TRP A 70 -2.32 14.77 10.37
C TRP A 70 -1.02 14.06 10.71
N PHE A 71 -1.05 13.14 11.66
CA PHE A 71 0.09 12.30 11.96
C PHE A 71 0.47 11.42 10.76
N ALA A 72 -0.52 10.84 10.06
CA ALA A 72 -0.30 10.06 8.85
C ALA A 72 0.33 10.90 7.73
N VAL A 73 -0.12 12.15 7.52
CA VAL A 73 0.47 13.09 6.55
C VAL A 73 1.96 13.28 6.84
N VAL A 74 2.33 13.59 8.08
CA VAL A 74 3.73 13.79 8.48
C VAL A 74 4.54 12.51 8.31
N ALA A 75 3.98 11.37 8.71
CA ALA A 75 4.64 10.07 8.61
C ALA A 75 4.88 9.65 7.16
N PHE A 76 3.91 9.82 6.28
CA PHE A 76 4.06 9.52 4.86
C PHE A 76 5.01 10.50 4.16
N ALA A 77 4.97 11.78 4.49
CA ALA A 77 5.94 12.76 4.00
C ALA A 77 7.38 12.37 4.40
N ALA A 78 7.59 11.97 5.65
CA ALA A 78 8.89 11.52 6.13
C ALA A 78 9.36 10.24 5.43
N LEU A 79 8.47 9.25 5.23
CA LEU A 79 8.78 8.04 4.48
C LEU A 79 9.08 8.34 3.01
N GLY A 80 8.31 9.22 2.39
CA GLY A 80 8.54 9.68 1.01
C GLY A 80 9.92 10.34 0.87
N LEU A 81 10.24 11.27 1.76
CA LEU A 81 11.54 11.96 1.79
C LEU A 81 12.69 10.97 2.02
N TRP A 82 12.54 10.02 2.95
CA TRP A 82 13.52 8.96 3.18
C TRP A 82 13.77 8.13 1.91
N GLN A 83 12.71 7.66 1.26
CA GLN A 83 12.85 6.88 0.03
C GLN A 83 13.46 7.71 -1.12
N LEU A 84 13.16 9.00 -1.17
CA LEU A 84 13.76 9.91 -2.14
C LEU A 84 15.27 10.04 -1.92
N THR A 85 15.73 10.15 -0.66
CA THR A 85 17.18 10.18 -0.36
C THR A 85 17.88 8.88 -0.79
N VAL A 86 17.21 7.73 -0.65
CA VAL A 86 17.73 6.43 -1.13
C VAL A 86 17.76 6.38 -2.66
N ALA A 87 16.72 6.85 -3.34
CA ALA A 87 16.62 6.88 -4.79
C ALA A 87 17.70 7.77 -5.44
N LEU A 88 18.05 8.88 -4.77
CA LEU A 88 19.07 9.83 -5.23
C LEU A 88 20.50 9.44 -4.80
N SER A 89 20.65 8.42 -3.96
CA SER A 89 21.96 7.99 -3.47
C SER A 89 22.74 7.26 -4.53
N GLY A 90 23.92 7.77 -4.89
CA GLY A 90 24.83 7.14 -5.86
C GLY A 90 25.50 5.84 -5.34
N SER A 91 25.43 5.56 -4.03
CA SER A 91 26.03 4.40 -3.39
C SER A 91 25.12 3.15 -3.36
N VAL A 92 23.92 3.24 -3.94
CA VAL A 92 22.91 2.18 -3.95
C VAL A 92 22.79 1.63 -5.37
N GLU A 93 22.61 0.33 -5.50
CA GLU A 93 22.41 -0.34 -6.79
C GLU A 93 21.21 0.25 -7.54
N THR A 94 21.30 0.36 -8.87
CA THR A 94 20.26 0.97 -9.71
C THR A 94 18.89 0.32 -9.50
N SER A 95 18.83 -1.00 -9.30
CA SER A 95 17.59 -1.73 -9.00
C SER A 95 16.92 -1.26 -7.71
N ASP A 96 17.71 -0.98 -6.67
CA ASP A 96 17.20 -0.53 -5.37
C ASP A 96 16.85 0.97 -5.39
N ARG A 97 17.55 1.76 -6.19
CA ARG A 97 17.17 3.16 -6.45
C ARG A 97 15.82 3.26 -7.13
N LEU A 98 15.55 2.42 -8.13
CA LEU A 98 14.26 2.39 -8.82
C LEU A 98 13.12 1.96 -7.89
N LYS A 99 13.35 0.94 -7.06
CA LYS A 99 12.40 0.52 -6.01
C LYS A 99 12.14 1.63 -4.99
N ALA A 100 13.18 2.35 -4.58
CA ALA A 100 13.06 3.48 -3.67
C ALA A 100 12.26 4.63 -4.28
N ALA A 101 12.49 4.95 -5.57
CA ALA A 101 11.72 5.95 -6.30
C ALA A 101 10.23 5.60 -6.36
N GLY A 102 9.89 4.34 -6.68
CA GLY A 102 8.50 3.85 -6.66
C GLY A 102 7.84 3.94 -5.28
N LYS A 103 8.59 3.62 -4.20
CA LYS A 103 8.09 3.78 -2.83
C LYS A 103 7.91 5.24 -2.45
N ALA A 104 8.83 6.13 -2.86
CA ALA A 104 8.71 7.57 -2.62
C ALA A 104 7.42 8.11 -3.25
N LEU A 105 7.15 7.77 -4.51
CA LEU A 105 5.93 8.15 -5.20
C LEU A 105 4.67 7.64 -4.47
N LEU A 106 4.67 6.38 -4.04
CA LEU A 106 3.56 5.79 -3.28
C LEU A 106 3.29 6.56 -1.97
N TYR A 107 4.34 6.87 -1.19
CA TYR A 107 4.16 7.60 0.06
C TYR A 107 3.73 9.05 -0.15
N VAL A 108 4.18 9.71 -1.20
CA VAL A 108 3.69 11.03 -1.59
C VAL A 108 2.19 10.96 -1.93
N ALA A 109 1.77 9.99 -2.74
CA ALA A 109 0.37 9.79 -3.09
C ALA A 109 -0.50 9.55 -1.83
N LEU A 110 -0.08 8.66 -0.92
CA LEU A 110 -0.80 8.40 0.34
C LEU A 110 -0.85 9.63 1.25
N GLY A 111 0.22 10.42 1.30
CA GLY A 111 0.26 11.68 2.04
C GLY A 111 -0.73 12.70 1.49
N LEU A 112 -0.80 12.86 0.16
CA LEU A 112 -1.77 13.75 -0.50
C LEU A 112 -3.21 13.29 -0.26
N LEU A 113 -3.48 11.99 -0.34
CA LEU A 113 -4.80 11.44 0.00
C LEU A 113 -5.19 11.74 1.45
N ALA A 114 -4.25 11.58 2.40
CA ALA A 114 -4.51 11.92 3.80
C ALA A 114 -4.80 13.41 4.00
N VAL A 115 -4.09 14.30 3.29
CA VAL A 115 -4.38 15.75 3.30
C VAL A 115 -5.78 16.03 2.77
N GLN A 116 -6.15 15.44 1.63
CA GLN A 116 -7.47 15.63 1.03
C GLN A 116 -8.60 15.21 1.97
N VAL A 117 -8.43 14.06 2.65
CA VAL A 117 -9.42 13.57 3.62
C VAL A 117 -9.53 14.51 4.82
N VAL A 118 -8.40 14.92 5.43
CA VAL A 118 -8.43 15.77 6.63
C VAL A 118 -8.91 17.18 6.35
N THR A 119 -8.73 17.69 5.12
CA THR A 119 -9.22 19.02 4.70
C THR A 119 -10.66 18.99 4.18
N GLY A 120 -11.29 17.81 4.13
CA GLY A 120 -12.63 17.65 3.58
C GLY A 120 -12.73 17.81 2.05
N SER A 121 -11.58 17.85 1.36
CA SER A 121 -11.51 18.03 -0.10
C SER A 121 -11.65 16.69 -0.86
N SER A 122 -11.95 15.60 -0.17
CA SER A 122 -12.11 14.28 -0.76
C SER A 122 -13.45 14.17 -1.49
N GLY A 123 -13.45 14.49 -2.77
CA GLY A 123 -14.46 13.94 -3.68
C GLY A 123 -14.20 12.43 -3.81
N GLY A 124 -15.22 11.61 -3.57
CA GLY A 124 -15.16 10.16 -3.48
C GLY A 124 -14.36 9.43 -4.58
N GLY A 125 -14.26 8.11 -4.49
CA GLY A 125 -13.36 7.18 -5.24
C GLY A 125 -13.20 7.33 -6.76
N GLY A 126 -13.86 8.29 -7.41
CA GLY A 126 -13.71 8.60 -8.83
C GLY A 126 -12.46 9.39 -9.23
N GLN A 127 -11.59 9.78 -8.29
CA GLN A 127 -10.39 10.56 -8.66
C GLN A 127 -9.32 9.71 -9.35
N GLU A 128 -9.17 8.45 -8.95
CA GLU A 128 -8.21 7.52 -9.57
C GLU A 128 -8.64 7.19 -11.00
N GLU A 129 -9.95 6.94 -11.19
CA GLU A 129 -10.55 6.74 -12.51
C GLU A 129 -10.42 7.98 -13.38
N GLY A 130 -10.70 9.17 -12.83
CA GLY A 130 -10.57 10.44 -13.54
C GLY A 130 -9.13 10.75 -13.98
N PHE A 131 -8.13 10.43 -13.18
CA PHE A 131 -6.73 10.58 -13.56
C PHE A 131 -6.35 9.61 -14.67
N THR A 132 -6.71 8.35 -14.54
CA THR A 132 -6.44 7.31 -15.55
C THR A 132 -7.14 7.65 -16.87
N ALA A 133 -8.40 8.10 -16.82
CA ALA A 133 -9.15 8.54 -17.99
C ALA A 133 -8.45 9.68 -18.72
N ARG A 134 -8.00 10.71 -18.00
CA ARG A 134 -7.24 11.83 -18.59
C ARG A 134 -5.92 11.37 -19.18
N LEU A 135 -5.22 10.49 -18.50
CA LEU A 135 -3.96 9.94 -18.98
C LEU A 135 -4.15 9.16 -20.28
N MET A 136 -5.19 8.32 -20.37
CA MET A 136 -5.48 7.53 -21.56
C MET A 136 -5.89 8.37 -22.78
N GLN A 137 -6.36 9.61 -22.56
CA GLN A 137 -6.66 10.57 -23.64
C GLN A 137 -5.39 11.23 -24.23
N THR A 138 -4.24 11.09 -23.57
CA THR A 138 -2.97 11.64 -24.08
C THR A 138 -2.31 10.67 -25.05
N PRO A 139 -1.53 11.17 -26.05
CA PRO A 139 -0.75 10.30 -26.93
C PRO A 139 0.19 9.39 -26.13
N GLY A 140 0.07 8.08 -26.31
CA GLY A 140 0.84 7.08 -25.54
C GLY A 140 0.35 6.81 -24.12
N GLY A 141 -0.67 7.52 -23.64
CA GLY A 141 -1.19 7.35 -22.27
C GLY A 141 -1.77 5.95 -22.02
N THR A 142 -2.47 5.37 -22.99
CA THR A 142 -2.96 3.99 -22.91
C THR A 142 -1.82 2.97 -22.74
N LEU A 143 -0.72 3.13 -23.48
CA LEU A 143 0.47 2.30 -23.33
C LEU A 143 1.07 2.44 -21.93
N LEU A 144 1.12 3.67 -21.41
CA LEU A 144 1.63 3.94 -20.08
C LEU A 144 0.75 3.29 -18.99
N VAL A 145 -0.58 3.38 -19.12
CA VAL A 145 -1.53 2.69 -18.22
C VAL A 145 -1.32 1.18 -18.25
N GLY A 146 -1.17 0.59 -19.43
CA GLY A 146 -0.86 -0.83 -19.57
C GLY A 146 0.48 -1.22 -18.94
N ALA A 147 1.52 -0.41 -19.15
CA ALA A 147 2.84 -0.62 -18.55
C ALA A 147 2.79 -0.53 -17.01
N VAL A 148 2.03 0.42 -16.45
CA VAL A 148 1.76 0.53 -15.02
C VAL A 148 1.06 -0.71 -14.52
N GLY A 149 0.02 -1.20 -15.23
CA GLY A 149 -0.69 -2.43 -14.90
C GLY A 149 0.24 -3.64 -14.82
N VAL A 150 1.10 -3.84 -15.82
CA VAL A 150 2.12 -4.91 -15.81
C VAL A 150 3.07 -4.75 -14.63
N GLY A 151 3.50 -3.53 -14.31
CA GLY A 151 4.34 -3.23 -13.14
C GLY A 151 3.66 -3.59 -11.82
N ILE A 152 2.36 -3.31 -11.69
CA ILE A 152 1.55 -3.67 -10.50
C ILE A 152 1.44 -5.19 -10.39
N VAL A 153 1.17 -5.91 -11.50
CA VAL A 153 1.16 -7.39 -11.51
C VAL A 153 2.50 -7.95 -11.07
N ALA A 154 3.60 -7.45 -11.62
CA ALA A 154 4.95 -7.86 -11.23
C ALA A 154 5.20 -7.60 -9.74
N GLY A 155 4.75 -6.45 -9.22
CA GLY A 155 4.75 -6.12 -7.80
C GLY A 155 3.93 -7.11 -6.96
N GLY A 156 2.75 -7.49 -7.46
CA GLY A 156 1.89 -8.52 -6.84
C GLY A 156 2.60 -9.86 -6.73
N VAL A 157 3.17 -10.35 -7.83
CA VAL A 157 3.97 -11.59 -7.87
C VAL A 157 5.15 -11.50 -6.89
N TYR A 158 5.88 -10.38 -6.89
CA TYR A 158 6.96 -10.16 -5.93
C TYR A 158 6.49 -10.29 -4.47
N HIS A 159 5.32 -9.72 -4.13
CA HIS A 159 4.76 -9.82 -2.78
C HIS A 159 4.37 -11.26 -2.42
N VAL A 160 3.75 -12.00 -3.34
CA VAL A 160 3.45 -13.43 -3.15
C VAL A 160 4.74 -14.22 -2.90
N VAL A 161 5.75 -14.05 -3.74
CA VAL A 161 7.04 -14.73 -3.60
C VAL A 161 7.75 -14.34 -2.30
N LYS A 162 7.72 -13.04 -1.95
CA LYS A 162 8.31 -12.53 -0.69
C LYS A 162 7.63 -13.13 0.53
N GLY A 163 6.29 -13.24 0.51
CA GLY A 163 5.52 -13.91 1.56
C GLY A 163 5.80 -15.41 1.63
N TRP A 164 5.74 -16.10 0.50
CA TRP A 164 5.95 -17.55 0.44
C TRP A 164 7.36 -17.96 0.89
N LYS A 165 8.38 -17.29 0.37
CA LYS A 165 9.81 -17.53 0.71
C LYS A 165 10.22 -16.90 2.04
N LYS A 166 9.31 -16.25 2.77
CA LYS A 166 9.57 -15.56 4.05
C LYS A 166 10.70 -14.50 3.97
N LYS A 167 10.98 -13.96 2.79
CA LYS A 167 12.04 -12.94 2.60
C LYS A 167 11.76 -11.64 3.36
N PHE A 168 10.52 -11.40 3.82
CA PHE A 168 10.18 -10.26 4.67
C PHE A 168 10.87 -10.30 6.04
N LEU A 169 11.40 -11.45 6.46
CA LEU A 169 12.15 -11.58 7.72
C LEU A 169 13.51 -10.87 7.65
N GLU A 170 14.06 -10.69 6.46
CA GLU A 170 15.28 -9.93 6.22
C GLU A 170 15.11 -8.44 6.56
N ASP A 171 13.86 -7.95 6.52
CA ASP A 171 13.50 -6.56 6.86
C ASP A 171 13.44 -6.33 8.39
N LEU A 172 13.54 -7.37 9.22
CA LEU A 172 13.39 -7.31 10.67
C LEU A 172 14.72 -7.49 11.39
N GLN A 173 14.90 -6.77 12.51
CA GLN A 173 16.00 -6.98 13.47
C GLN A 173 15.56 -7.95 14.55
N GLY A 174 16.43 -8.91 14.88
CA GLY A 174 16.18 -9.88 15.94
C GLY A 174 15.64 -11.20 15.43
N GLY A 175 15.95 -12.26 16.16
CA GLY A 175 15.54 -13.62 15.81
C GLY A 175 14.04 -13.83 15.95
N THR A 176 13.48 -14.63 15.05
CA THR A 176 12.08 -15.07 15.06
C THR A 176 11.85 -16.19 16.10
N GLY A 177 12.56 -16.14 17.23
CA GLY A 177 12.43 -17.12 18.31
C GLY A 177 11.17 -16.95 19.15
N GLY A 178 10.66 -18.04 19.70
CA GLY A 178 9.51 -18.05 20.59
C GLY A 178 8.14 -17.91 19.91
N HIS A 179 7.08 -17.79 20.74
CA HIS A 179 5.69 -17.70 20.27
C HIS A 179 5.41 -16.41 19.46
N VAL A 180 5.95 -15.26 19.89
CA VAL A 180 5.77 -13.98 19.22
C VAL A 180 6.43 -14.01 17.84
N GLY A 181 7.61 -14.60 17.70
CA GLY A 181 8.28 -14.74 16.42
C GLY A 181 7.47 -15.61 15.45
N ARG A 182 6.86 -16.70 15.90
CA ARG A 182 5.99 -17.54 15.07
C ARG A 182 4.75 -16.81 14.58
N ALA A 183 4.10 -16.03 15.44
CA ALA A 183 2.95 -15.22 15.07
C ALA A 183 3.31 -14.18 13.99
N VAL A 184 4.42 -13.45 14.16
CA VAL A 184 4.90 -12.47 13.17
C VAL A 184 5.22 -13.12 11.83
N VAL A 185 5.84 -14.32 11.84
CA VAL A 185 6.12 -15.08 10.61
C VAL A 185 4.83 -15.46 9.88
N THR A 186 3.83 -15.96 10.60
CA THR A 186 2.55 -16.36 10.01
C THR A 186 1.78 -15.16 9.46
N LEU A 187 1.65 -14.09 10.26
CA LEU A 187 0.99 -12.85 9.86
C LEU A 187 1.66 -12.22 8.63
N GLY A 188 2.99 -12.16 8.62
CA GLY A 188 3.75 -11.66 7.48
C GLY A 188 3.53 -12.53 6.23
N ARG A 189 3.61 -13.86 6.35
CA ARG A 189 3.40 -14.77 5.22
C ARG A 189 2.01 -14.61 4.60
N VAL A 190 0.96 -14.71 5.42
CA VAL A 190 -0.44 -14.58 4.97
C VAL A 190 -0.68 -13.19 4.40
N GLY A 191 -0.25 -12.15 5.11
CA GLY A 191 -0.45 -10.77 4.69
C GLY A 191 0.23 -10.41 3.37
N TYR A 192 1.48 -10.81 3.17
CA TYR A 192 2.19 -10.56 1.91
C TYR A 192 1.55 -11.30 0.73
N VAL A 193 1.11 -12.55 0.94
CA VAL A 193 0.44 -13.32 -0.11
C VAL A 193 -0.88 -12.68 -0.50
N ALA A 194 -1.74 -12.35 0.49
CA ALA A 194 -3.03 -11.72 0.23
C ALA A 194 -2.88 -10.36 -0.47
N LYS A 195 -1.95 -9.52 0.01
CA LYS A 195 -1.63 -8.25 -0.64
C LYS A 195 -1.15 -8.44 -2.08
N GLY A 196 -0.32 -9.46 -2.31
CA GLY A 196 0.16 -9.80 -3.65
C GLY A 196 -0.96 -10.22 -4.60
N VAL A 197 -1.93 -10.99 -4.11
CA VAL A 197 -3.13 -11.39 -4.88
C VAL A 197 -3.96 -10.15 -5.26
N ALA A 198 -4.27 -9.28 -4.29
CA ALA A 198 -5.04 -8.06 -4.54
C ALA A 198 -4.34 -7.13 -5.55
N LEU A 199 -3.01 -6.96 -5.44
CA LEU A 199 -2.22 -6.20 -6.42
C LEU A 199 -2.22 -6.88 -7.80
N GLY A 200 -2.20 -8.21 -7.85
CA GLY A 200 -2.31 -8.95 -9.10
C GLY A 200 -3.63 -8.67 -9.84
N VAL A 201 -4.75 -8.70 -9.11
CA VAL A 201 -6.06 -8.35 -9.66
C VAL A 201 -6.08 -6.88 -10.09
N LEU A 202 -5.65 -5.97 -9.24
CA LEU A 202 -5.59 -4.54 -9.55
C LEU A 202 -4.77 -4.28 -10.83
N GLY A 203 -3.57 -4.85 -10.93
CA GLY A 203 -2.74 -4.69 -12.12
C GLY A 203 -3.36 -5.30 -13.38
N ALA A 204 -4.07 -6.42 -13.25
CA ALA A 204 -4.80 -7.02 -14.36
C ALA A 204 -5.91 -6.08 -14.86
N LEU A 205 -6.65 -5.41 -13.97
CA LEU A 205 -7.67 -4.41 -14.35
C LEU A 205 -7.06 -3.25 -15.13
N PHE A 206 -5.89 -2.75 -14.73
CA PHE A 206 -5.18 -1.71 -15.49
C PHE A 206 -4.75 -2.18 -16.89
N VAL A 207 -4.31 -3.44 -17.02
CA VAL A 207 -3.98 -4.02 -18.33
C VAL A 207 -5.25 -4.16 -19.19
N VAL A 208 -6.35 -4.63 -18.61
CA VAL A 208 -7.63 -4.75 -19.30
C VAL A 208 -8.13 -3.39 -19.75
N ALA A 209 -8.08 -2.37 -18.87
CA ALA A 209 -8.42 -0.99 -19.20
C ALA A 209 -7.63 -0.48 -20.42
N ALA A 210 -6.33 -0.72 -20.44
CA ALA A 210 -5.48 -0.33 -21.57
C ALA A 210 -5.83 -1.07 -22.87
N VAL A 211 -6.08 -2.38 -22.80
CA VAL A 211 -6.42 -3.20 -24.00
C VAL A 211 -7.80 -2.83 -24.54
N GLN A 212 -8.77 -2.61 -23.67
CA GLN A 212 -10.15 -2.29 -24.05
C GLN A 212 -10.36 -0.79 -24.32
N HIS A 213 -9.35 0.05 -24.02
CA HIS A 213 -9.45 1.52 -24.07
C HIS A 213 -10.58 2.07 -23.18
N ASP A 214 -10.86 1.37 -22.07
CA ASP A 214 -11.91 1.71 -21.12
C ASP A 214 -11.30 2.10 -19.76
N PRO A 215 -11.20 3.40 -19.46
CA PRO A 215 -10.63 3.87 -18.20
C PRO A 215 -11.40 3.42 -16.96
N GLN A 216 -12.71 3.09 -17.09
CA GLN A 216 -13.53 2.66 -15.96
C GLN A 216 -13.08 1.31 -15.38
N GLN A 217 -12.35 0.52 -16.18
CA GLN A 217 -11.75 -0.72 -15.71
C GLN A 217 -10.51 -0.50 -14.81
N ALA A 218 -9.87 0.66 -14.90
CA ALA A 218 -8.67 0.99 -14.14
C ALA A 218 -9.02 1.73 -12.84
N GLY A 219 -9.82 1.10 -12.01
CA GLY A 219 -10.13 1.60 -10.67
C GLY A 219 -9.04 1.33 -9.64
N GLY A 220 -9.32 1.70 -8.40
CA GLY A 220 -8.44 1.45 -7.27
C GLY A 220 -8.51 0.04 -6.70
N LEU A 221 -8.11 -0.12 -5.45
CA LEU A 221 -8.17 -1.40 -4.75
C LEU A 221 -9.62 -1.86 -4.51
N ASP A 222 -10.55 -0.93 -4.41
CA ASP A 222 -12.00 -1.15 -4.35
C ASP A 222 -12.52 -1.87 -5.60
N SER A 223 -12.07 -1.48 -6.79
CA SER A 223 -12.41 -2.16 -8.06
C SER A 223 -11.85 -3.58 -8.11
N ALA A 224 -10.63 -3.80 -7.58
CA ALA A 224 -10.08 -5.13 -7.45
C ALA A 224 -10.91 -6.00 -6.49
N PHE A 225 -11.40 -5.44 -5.39
CA PHE A 225 -12.26 -6.15 -4.44
C PHE A 225 -13.66 -6.39 -5.00
N ALA A 226 -14.24 -5.43 -5.74
CA ALA A 226 -15.51 -5.62 -6.43
C ALA A 226 -15.40 -6.76 -7.48
N THR A 227 -14.29 -6.79 -8.22
CA THR A 227 -14.01 -7.87 -9.19
C THR A 227 -13.91 -9.23 -8.49
N LEU A 228 -13.22 -9.30 -7.34
CA LEU A 228 -13.15 -10.54 -6.55
C LEU A 228 -14.51 -10.94 -6.00
N ALA A 229 -15.30 -9.99 -5.51
CA ALA A 229 -16.65 -10.26 -5.00
C ALA A 229 -17.60 -10.83 -6.07
N GLY A 230 -17.44 -10.39 -7.32
CA GLY A 230 -18.25 -10.88 -8.47
C GLY A 230 -17.86 -12.29 -8.97
N GLN A 231 -16.77 -12.90 -8.48
CA GLN A 231 -16.37 -14.23 -8.90
C GLN A 231 -17.18 -15.35 -8.20
N PRO A 232 -17.25 -16.56 -8.76
CA PRO A 232 -17.74 -17.72 -8.04
C PRO A 232 -17.02 -17.85 -6.69
N PHE A 233 -17.76 -18.00 -5.60
CA PHE A 233 -17.23 -17.94 -4.21
C PHE A 233 -16.61 -16.59 -3.82
N GLY A 234 -16.96 -15.50 -4.51
CA GLY A 234 -16.37 -14.17 -4.33
C GLY A 234 -16.37 -13.67 -2.89
N ALA A 235 -17.46 -13.88 -2.15
CA ALA A 235 -17.52 -13.52 -0.73
C ALA A 235 -16.43 -14.23 0.10
N VAL A 236 -16.19 -15.53 -0.12
CA VAL A 236 -15.16 -16.31 0.58
C VAL A 236 -13.76 -15.81 0.20
N LEU A 237 -13.54 -15.55 -1.11
CA LEU A 237 -12.28 -14.99 -1.59
C LEU A 237 -12.00 -13.63 -0.97
N LEU A 238 -13.02 -12.76 -0.91
CA LEU A 238 -12.89 -11.42 -0.37
C LEU A 238 -12.66 -11.43 1.15
N VAL A 239 -13.34 -12.33 1.90
CA VAL A 239 -13.05 -12.55 3.32
C VAL A 239 -11.61 -13.02 3.51
N ALA A 240 -11.14 -13.97 2.72
CA ALA A 240 -9.76 -14.48 2.81
C ALA A 240 -8.73 -13.37 2.53
N VAL A 241 -8.96 -12.55 1.52
CA VAL A 241 -8.10 -11.40 1.19
C VAL A 241 -8.18 -10.35 2.29
N GLY A 242 -9.37 -10.01 2.78
CA GLY A 242 -9.57 -9.05 3.86
C GLY A 242 -8.86 -9.46 5.16
N LEU A 243 -9.00 -10.72 5.58
CA LEU A 243 -8.25 -11.28 6.71
C LEU A 243 -6.73 -11.25 6.47
N GLY A 244 -6.31 -11.47 5.22
CA GLY A 244 -4.91 -11.34 4.82
C GLY A 244 -4.40 -9.90 4.93
N PHE A 245 -5.19 -8.90 4.54
CA PHE A 245 -4.85 -7.48 4.74
C PHE A 245 -4.78 -7.13 6.23
N ALA A 246 -5.70 -7.62 7.05
CA ALA A 246 -5.64 -7.46 8.49
C ALA A 246 -4.36 -8.10 9.07
N ALA A 247 -3.99 -9.30 8.61
CA ALA A 247 -2.74 -9.96 8.99
C ALA A 247 -1.51 -9.14 8.57
N TYR A 248 -1.52 -8.54 7.37
CA TYR A 248 -0.46 -7.63 6.94
C TYR A 248 -0.39 -6.37 7.80
N GLY A 249 -1.55 -5.82 8.19
CA GLY A 249 -1.64 -4.68 9.11
C GLY A 249 -0.99 -5.01 10.46
N LEU A 250 -1.34 -6.12 11.08
CA LEU A 250 -0.74 -6.60 12.33
C LEU A 250 0.76 -6.85 12.19
N TYR A 251 1.21 -7.47 11.08
CA TYR A 251 2.62 -7.63 10.78
C TYR A 251 3.34 -6.27 10.66
N SER A 252 2.68 -5.26 10.09
CA SER A 252 3.27 -3.92 9.91
C SER A 252 3.54 -3.22 11.25
N PHE A 253 2.74 -3.48 12.31
CA PHE A 253 3.06 -3.04 13.66
C PHE A 253 4.30 -3.74 14.22
N ALA A 254 4.43 -5.07 13.99
CA ALA A 254 5.67 -5.76 14.35
C ALA A 254 6.87 -5.17 13.59
N ARG A 255 6.69 -4.85 12.30
CA ARG A 255 7.70 -4.16 11.50
C ARG A 255 8.02 -2.76 12.04
N ALA A 256 7.03 -1.98 12.48
CA ALA A 256 7.26 -0.69 13.13
C ALA A 256 8.17 -0.82 14.36
N ARG A 257 8.07 -1.93 15.10
CA ARG A 257 8.87 -2.20 16.31
C ARG A 257 10.25 -2.77 15.99
N TYR A 258 10.35 -3.66 15.01
CA TYR A 258 11.53 -4.50 14.75
C TYR A 258 12.18 -4.23 13.38
N ALA A 259 11.79 -3.20 12.62
CA ALA A 259 12.39 -2.90 11.33
C ALA A 259 13.90 -2.66 11.46
N ARG A 260 14.67 -3.24 10.53
CA ARG A 260 16.07 -2.91 10.33
C ARG A 260 16.14 -1.57 9.58
N MET A 261 16.72 -0.56 10.23
CA MET A 261 16.91 0.79 9.71
C MET A 261 18.38 1.06 9.39
#